data_7235e1f4375c995986a084d900f51afb
#
_entry.id   7235e1f4375c995986a084d900f51afb
#
_cell.length_a   1.000
_cell.length_b   1.000
_cell.length_c   1.000
_cell.angle_alpha   90.00
_cell.angle_beta   90.00
_cell.angle_gamma   90.00
#
_symmetry.space_group_name_H-M   'P 1'
#
loop_
_entity.id
_entity.type
_entity.pdbx_description
1 polymer ?
#
loop_
_entity_poly.entity_id
_entity_poly.type
_entity_poly.pdbx_seq_one_letter_code
_entity_poly.pdbx_strand_id
1 'polypeptide(L)'
;VKTITTKDGTTIGEGDVLSIDGTSGVVFLGEVPVVPSPVVEYFEGNLKADADPLVAAVDRIIRHADGKRRLGVRTNADTDEDAARARRFGGEGIGLCRTEHMFLGERRVFVERLILAEGDDEQKAALDALLPLQREDFVAIFGAMDGLPVTVRLIDPPLHEFLPDLTELSVKIAVADALHQKAGGEAVSDKDRALLDAVRRLHEQNPMLGLRGVRLGLVIPGLFALQVRAIAEAAAQLKKDGKDPKPEIMVPLVGAVQELEIVREEAERILADVAKETGVEVHTLIGTMIEVPRAAMTAGQIAEAAEFFSFGTNDLTQMGWGFSRDDVEGAFFSRYIDVGVFGVSPFETLDAEGIGRLVKIAVEEGRATRPTLKIGVCGEHGGDPESVHFFHHAGLDYVSCSPFRVPVARLEAGRAALEAAGSDSR
;
A
#
# COMPACT_ATOMS: atom_id res chain seq x y z
N VAL A 1 -15.80 -39.82 -5.33
CA VAL A 1 -15.54 -38.77 -6.33
C VAL A 1 -16.45 -37.61 -6.01
N LYS A 2 -15.86 -36.44 -5.72
CA LYS A 2 -16.64 -35.23 -5.48
C LYS A 2 -17.02 -34.63 -6.83
N THR A 3 -18.32 -34.41 -7.05
CA THR A 3 -18.84 -33.79 -8.27
C THR A 3 -19.68 -32.57 -7.93
N ILE A 4 -19.67 -31.58 -8.81
CA ILE A 4 -20.57 -30.44 -8.79
C ILE A 4 -21.51 -30.55 -9.97
N THR A 5 -22.81 -30.43 -9.75
CA THR A 5 -23.79 -30.32 -10.82
C THR A 5 -24.32 -28.91 -10.90
N THR A 6 -24.17 -28.29 -12.06
CA THR A 6 -24.65 -26.94 -12.34
C THR A 6 -26.17 -26.90 -12.51
N LYS A 7 -26.78 -25.73 -12.53
CA LYS A 7 -28.24 -25.56 -12.67
C LYS A 7 -28.79 -26.07 -14.00
N ASP A 8 -27.97 -26.10 -15.05
CA ASP A 8 -28.30 -26.62 -16.38
C ASP A 8 -28.06 -28.14 -16.53
N GLY A 9 -27.64 -28.81 -15.44
CA GLY A 9 -27.43 -30.27 -15.42
C GLY A 9 -26.03 -30.72 -15.80
N THR A 10 -25.11 -29.83 -16.08
CA THR A 10 -23.71 -30.16 -16.39
C THR A 10 -23.02 -30.68 -15.12
N THR A 11 -22.33 -31.80 -15.20
CA THR A 11 -21.60 -32.39 -14.08
C THR A 11 -20.10 -32.17 -14.25
N ILE A 12 -19.45 -31.62 -13.21
CA ILE A 12 -18.03 -31.36 -13.14
C ILE A 12 -17.45 -32.28 -12.07
N GLY A 13 -16.45 -33.06 -12.41
CA GLY A 13 -15.79 -34.02 -11.53
C GLY A 13 -14.48 -33.47 -10.97
N GLU A 14 -14.01 -34.13 -9.92
CA GLU A 14 -12.68 -33.84 -9.35
C GLU A 14 -11.60 -34.20 -10.38
N GLY A 15 -10.76 -33.23 -10.76
CA GLY A 15 -9.73 -33.35 -11.80
C GLY A 15 -10.12 -32.77 -13.16
N ASP A 16 -11.36 -32.33 -13.34
CA ASP A 16 -11.76 -31.66 -14.58
C ASP A 16 -11.11 -30.28 -14.66
N VAL A 17 -10.65 -29.92 -15.86
CA VAL A 17 -10.06 -28.59 -16.13
C VAL A 17 -11.19 -27.63 -16.40
N LEU A 18 -11.09 -26.47 -15.72
CA LEU A 18 -12.00 -25.34 -15.88
C LEU A 18 -11.21 -24.09 -16.24
N SER A 19 -11.73 -23.29 -17.14
CA SER A 19 -11.23 -21.94 -17.43
C SER A 19 -12.23 -20.92 -16.94
N ILE A 20 -11.75 -19.88 -16.25
CA ILE A 20 -12.59 -18.84 -15.63
C ILE A 20 -12.24 -17.50 -16.26
N ASP A 21 -13.26 -16.78 -16.73
CA ASP A 21 -13.14 -15.37 -17.05
C ASP A 21 -13.42 -14.55 -15.79
N GLY A 22 -12.38 -13.98 -15.19
CA GLY A 22 -12.48 -13.20 -13.97
C GLY A 22 -13.27 -11.90 -14.11
N THR A 23 -13.48 -11.41 -15.33
CA THR A 23 -14.23 -10.17 -15.58
C THR A 23 -15.74 -10.43 -15.64
N SER A 24 -16.14 -11.45 -16.42
CA SER A 24 -17.56 -11.78 -16.61
C SER A 24 -18.09 -12.79 -15.58
N GLY A 25 -17.21 -13.48 -14.85
CA GLY A 25 -17.56 -14.59 -13.97
C GLY A 25 -17.98 -15.86 -14.72
N VAL A 26 -17.80 -15.91 -16.03
CA VAL A 26 -18.15 -17.09 -16.85
C VAL A 26 -17.13 -18.20 -16.63
N VAL A 27 -17.63 -19.42 -16.46
CA VAL A 27 -16.81 -20.62 -16.33
C VAL A 27 -16.98 -21.49 -17.56
N PHE A 28 -15.87 -21.86 -18.18
CA PHE A 28 -15.83 -22.77 -19.34
C PHE A 28 -15.32 -24.13 -18.90
N LEU A 29 -15.94 -25.20 -19.41
CA LEU A 29 -15.42 -26.55 -19.25
C LEU A 29 -14.25 -26.78 -20.21
N GLY A 30 -13.16 -27.30 -19.67
CA GLY A 30 -11.94 -27.54 -20.44
C GLY A 30 -10.98 -26.36 -20.46
N GLU A 31 -9.87 -26.55 -21.15
CA GLU A 31 -8.82 -25.55 -21.30
C GLU A 31 -9.16 -24.58 -22.45
N VAL A 32 -9.28 -23.29 -22.09
CA VAL A 32 -9.39 -22.21 -23.08
C VAL A 32 -7.99 -21.66 -23.33
N PRO A 33 -7.50 -21.60 -24.58
CA PRO A 33 -6.18 -21.05 -24.87
C PRO A 33 -6.09 -19.59 -24.44
N VAL A 34 -5.13 -19.27 -23.56
CA VAL A 34 -4.81 -17.91 -23.17
C VAL A 34 -3.74 -17.38 -24.10
N VAL A 35 -4.07 -16.35 -24.87
CA VAL A 35 -3.11 -15.66 -25.73
C VAL A 35 -2.67 -14.36 -25.06
N PRO A 36 -1.38 -13.98 -25.16
CA PRO A 36 -0.92 -12.68 -24.65
C PRO A 36 -1.70 -11.54 -25.32
N SER A 37 -2.15 -10.58 -24.52
CA SER A 37 -2.79 -9.39 -25.04
C SER A 37 -1.76 -8.50 -25.73
N PRO A 38 -1.95 -8.10 -27.00
CA PRO A 38 -1.04 -7.16 -27.67
C PRO A 38 -0.88 -5.83 -26.91
N VAL A 39 -1.93 -5.41 -26.20
CA VAL A 39 -1.90 -4.19 -25.37
C VAL A 39 -1.03 -4.38 -24.15
N VAL A 40 -1.09 -5.55 -23.48
CA VAL A 40 -0.19 -5.86 -22.37
C VAL A 40 1.25 -5.94 -22.85
N GLU A 41 1.53 -6.64 -23.95
CA GLU A 41 2.86 -6.73 -24.55
C GLU A 41 3.43 -5.34 -24.90
N TYR A 42 2.59 -4.43 -25.38
CA TYR A 42 2.97 -3.05 -25.61
C TYR A 42 3.40 -2.34 -24.32
N PHE A 43 2.59 -2.40 -23.27
CA PHE A 43 2.93 -1.75 -21.99
C PHE A 43 4.12 -2.43 -21.29
N GLU A 44 4.31 -3.73 -21.46
CA GLU A 44 5.53 -4.42 -20.97
C GLU A 44 6.78 -4.06 -21.78
N GLY A 45 6.62 -3.39 -22.91
CA GLY A 45 7.73 -2.96 -23.77
C GLY A 45 8.19 -4.00 -24.81
N ASN A 46 7.45 -5.09 -24.95
CA ASN A 46 7.74 -6.19 -25.87
C ASN A 46 7.21 -5.91 -27.29
N LEU A 47 6.26 -4.99 -27.42
CA LEU A 47 5.63 -4.65 -28.70
C LEU A 47 5.71 -3.13 -28.95
N LYS A 48 5.95 -2.73 -30.19
CA LYS A 48 5.92 -1.31 -30.58
C LYS A 48 4.50 -0.83 -30.86
N ALA A 49 4.25 0.46 -30.69
CA ALA A 49 2.93 1.06 -30.89
C ALA A 49 2.35 0.87 -32.31
N ASP A 50 3.20 0.75 -33.33
CA ASP A 50 2.82 0.59 -34.73
C ASP A 50 2.71 -0.88 -35.20
N ALA A 51 3.01 -1.84 -34.32
CA ALA A 51 3.02 -3.27 -34.66
C ALA A 51 1.63 -3.89 -34.82
N ASP A 52 0.62 -3.30 -34.19
CA ASP A 52 -0.76 -3.76 -34.19
C ASP A 52 -1.74 -2.59 -34.24
N PRO A 53 -2.81 -2.62 -35.05
CA PRO A 53 -3.78 -1.52 -35.15
C PRO A 53 -4.50 -1.18 -33.84
N LEU A 54 -4.78 -2.16 -32.99
CA LEU A 54 -5.38 -1.96 -31.67
C LEU A 54 -4.41 -1.23 -30.75
N VAL A 55 -3.15 -1.67 -30.74
CA VAL A 55 -2.08 -1.03 -29.95
C VAL A 55 -1.87 0.42 -30.39
N ALA A 56 -1.84 0.68 -31.70
CA ALA A 56 -1.72 2.04 -32.23
C ALA A 56 -2.89 2.94 -31.81
N ALA A 57 -4.11 2.39 -31.76
CA ALA A 57 -5.28 3.13 -31.29
C ALA A 57 -5.19 3.44 -29.77
N VAL A 58 -4.80 2.45 -28.96
CA VAL A 58 -4.62 2.60 -27.51
C VAL A 58 -3.52 3.62 -27.22
N ASP A 59 -2.36 3.51 -27.85
CA ASP A 59 -1.26 4.47 -27.68
C ASP A 59 -1.70 5.92 -27.97
N ARG A 60 -2.43 6.11 -29.10
CA ARG A 60 -2.94 7.43 -29.46
C ARG A 60 -3.93 7.99 -28.42
N ILE A 61 -4.84 7.16 -27.91
CA ILE A 61 -5.83 7.58 -26.90
C ILE A 61 -5.13 7.95 -25.60
N ILE A 62 -4.20 7.11 -25.12
CA ILE A 62 -3.46 7.36 -23.89
C ILE A 62 -2.61 8.62 -23.98
N ARG A 63 -1.89 8.84 -25.10
CA ARG A 63 -1.12 10.08 -25.30
C ARG A 63 -2.01 11.32 -25.35
N HIS A 64 -3.21 11.19 -25.93
CA HIS A 64 -4.18 12.30 -25.91
C HIS A 64 -4.64 12.60 -24.48
N ALA A 65 -4.97 11.57 -23.70
CA ALA A 65 -5.35 11.71 -22.29
C ALA A 65 -4.23 12.36 -21.47
N ASP A 66 -2.97 11.91 -21.65
CA ASP A 66 -1.81 12.50 -20.97
C ASP A 66 -1.62 13.99 -21.28
N GLY A 67 -1.91 14.42 -22.51
CA GLY A 67 -1.85 15.83 -22.91
C GLY A 67 -2.99 16.69 -22.32
N LYS A 68 -3.99 16.09 -21.69
CA LYS A 68 -5.17 16.78 -21.13
C LYS A 68 -5.26 16.69 -19.61
N ARG A 69 -4.82 15.59 -19.01
CA ARG A 69 -4.94 15.37 -17.56
C ARG A 69 -4.18 16.42 -16.75
N ARG A 70 -4.79 16.81 -15.64
CA ARG A 70 -4.17 17.58 -14.56
C ARG A 70 -3.59 16.66 -13.49
N LEU A 71 -4.34 15.58 -13.16
CA LEU A 71 -3.89 14.60 -12.18
C LEU A 71 -2.63 13.88 -12.66
N GLY A 72 -1.61 13.85 -11.82
CA GLY A 72 -0.51 12.90 -11.95
C GLY A 72 -0.99 11.46 -11.70
N VAL A 73 -0.34 10.49 -12.32
CA VAL A 73 -0.64 9.07 -12.09
C VAL A 73 0.61 8.38 -11.57
N ARG A 74 0.57 7.98 -10.31
CA ARG A 74 1.61 7.21 -9.63
C ARG A 74 1.20 5.75 -9.49
N THR A 75 2.10 4.94 -8.98
CA THR A 75 1.85 3.51 -8.71
C THR A 75 2.03 3.17 -7.25
N ASN A 76 1.35 2.09 -6.82
CA ASN A 76 1.65 1.38 -5.58
C ASN A 76 2.60 0.24 -5.94
N ALA A 77 3.83 0.29 -5.45
CA ALA A 77 4.85 -0.70 -5.75
C ALA A 77 5.78 -0.88 -4.54
N ASP A 78 6.05 -2.12 -4.19
CA ASP A 78 6.81 -2.51 -3.01
C ASP A 78 8.15 -3.19 -3.39
N THR A 79 8.37 -3.43 -4.69
CA THR A 79 9.59 -4.00 -5.28
C THR A 79 10.10 -3.15 -6.43
N ASP A 80 11.37 -3.29 -6.75
CA ASP A 80 11.99 -2.64 -7.91
C ASP A 80 11.44 -3.16 -9.25
N GLU A 81 11.03 -4.42 -9.32
CA GLU A 81 10.39 -5.01 -10.50
C GLU A 81 9.04 -4.37 -10.79
N ASP A 82 8.19 -4.23 -9.78
CA ASP A 82 6.89 -3.56 -9.91
C ASP A 82 7.06 -2.06 -10.19
N ALA A 83 8.04 -1.43 -9.58
CA ALA A 83 8.41 -0.04 -9.85
C ALA A 83 8.82 0.15 -11.32
N ALA A 84 9.71 -0.70 -11.83
CA ALA A 84 10.16 -0.66 -13.22
C ALA A 84 9.00 -0.93 -14.19
N ARG A 85 8.13 -1.89 -13.89
CA ARG A 85 6.92 -2.18 -14.68
C ARG A 85 5.99 -0.98 -14.74
N ALA A 86 5.67 -0.39 -13.59
CA ALA A 86 4.81 0.77 -13.52
C ALA A 86 5.37 1.98 -14.28
N ARG A 87 6.70 2.17 -14.25
CA ARG A 87 7.37 3.20 -15.04
C ARG A 87 7.20 2.95 -16.54
N ARG A 88 7.32 1.71 -17.02
CA ARG A 88 7.02 1.33 -18.41
C ARG A 88 5.56 1.61 -18.77
N PHE A 89 4.63 1.40 -17.85
CA PHE A 89 3.21 1.67 -18.03
C PHE A 89 2.85 3.16 -17.97
N GLY A 90 3.85 4.02 -17.74
CA GLY A 90 3.72 5.47 -17.71
C GLY A 90 3.41 6.06 -16.33
N GLY A 91 3.68 5.31 -15.26
CA GLY A 91 3.64 5.81 -13.89
C GLY A 91 4.70 6.89 -13.64
N GLU A 92 4.28 7.98 -12.99
CA GLU A 92 5.11 9.18 -12.73
C GLU A 92 5.74 9.19 -11.35
N GLY A 93 5.88 8.03 -10.74
CA GLY A 93 6.46 7.82 -9.42
C GLY A 93 5.71 6.74 -8.63
N ILE A 94 6.14 6.53 -7.40
CA ILE A 94 5.46 5.68 -6.44
C ILE A 94 4.68 6.57 -5.47
N GLY A 95 3.35 6.34 -5.37
CA GLY A 95 2.48 7.00 -4.39
C GLY A 95 2.33 6.21 -3.09
N LEU A 96 2.68 4.91 -3.11
CA LEU A 96 2.73 4.06 -1.93
C LEU A 96 3.76 2.95 -2.14
N CYS A 97 4.81 2.96 -1.33
CA CYS A 97 5.70 1.83 -1.08
C CYS A 97 5.45 1.36 0.36
N ARG A 98 5.00 0.11 0.51
CA ARG A 98 4.72 -0.51 1.81
C ARG A 98 5.98 -1.19 2.33
N THR A 99 6.44 -0.73 3.47
CA THR A 99 7.69 -1.27 4.04
C THR A 99 7.52 -2.59 4.77
N GLU A 100 6.29 -2.96 5.14
CA GLU A 100 5.99 -4.25 5.76
C GLU A 100 6.35 -5.45 4.88
N HIS A 101 6.22 -5.34 3.56
CA HIS A 101 6.59 -6.40 2.64
C HIS A 101 8.10 -6.69 2.65
N MET A 102 8.90 -5.71 3.04
CA MET A 102 10.36 -5.87 3.18
C MET A 102 10.77 -6.72 4.39
N PHE A 103 9.84 -6.99 5.31
CA PHE A 103 10.06 -7.80 6.52
C PHE A 103 9.53 -9.24 6.41
N LEU A 104 8.97 -9.62 5.27
CA LEU A 104 8.40 -10.96 5.05
C LEU A 104 9.46 -11.98 4.62
N GLY A 105 9.06 -13.25 4.56
CA GLY A 105 9.93 -14.34 4.14
C GLY A 105 11.06 -14.62 5.13
N GLU A 106 12.27 -14.80 4.63
CA GLU A 106 13.45 -15.11 5.45
C GLU A 106 13.84 -13.99 6.43
N ARG A 107 13.41 -12.76 6.16
CA ARG A 107 13.68 -11.59 7.02
C ARG A 107 12.81 -11.53 8.27
N ARG A 108 11.74 -12.32 8.34
CA ARG A 108 10.85 -12.41 9.51
C ARG A 108 11.58 -12.68 10.82
N VAL A 109 12.66 -13.46 10.77
CA VAL A 109 13.50 -13.76 11.95
C VAL A 109 14.06 -12.51 12.64
N PHE A 110 14.31 -11.44 11.90
CA PHE A 110 14.83 -10.19 12.48
C PHE A 110 13.73 -9.43 13.23
N VAL A 111 12.50 -9.46 12.73
CA VAL A 111 11.34 -8.88 13.42
C VAL A 111 10.99 -9.70 14.67
N GLU A 112 11.08 -11.02 14.59
CA GLU A 112 10.94 -11.89 15.77
C GLU A 112 11.96 -11.53 16.86
N ARG A 113 13.23 -11.28 16.50
CA ARG A 113 14.27 -10.83 17.43
C ARG A 113 13.93 -9.49 18.08
N LEU A 114 13.41 -8.54 17.31
CA LEU A 114 12.97 -7.24 17.81
C LEU A 114 11.84 -7.41 18.85
N ILE A 115 10.88 -8.29 18.55
CA ILE A 115 9.71 -8.54 19.41
C ILE A 115 10.10 -9.28 20.71
N LEU A 116 11.07 -10.17 20.61
CA LEU A 116 11.56 -10.97 21.73
C LEU A 116 12.68 -10.29 22.54
N ALA A 117 13.13 -9.11 22.12
CA ALA A 117 14.22 -8.41 22.80
C ALA A 117 13.86 -8.04 24.24
N GLU A 118 14.76 -8.38 25.16
CA GLU A 118 14.64 -8.06 26.57
C GLU A 118 15.58 -6.88 26.91
N GLY A 119 15.07 -5.66 26.73
CA GLY A 119 15.79 -4.43 27.03
C GLY A 119 16.40 -3.72 25.82
N ASP A 120 16.88 -2.51 26.09
CA ASP A 120 17.27 -1.52 25.05
C ASP A 120 18.43 -2.00 24.17
N ASP A 121 19.41 -2.73 24.73
CA ASP A 121 20.58 -3.20 23.98
C ASP A 121 20.22 -4.26 22.95
N GLU A 122 19.37 -5.22 23.31
CA GLU A 122 18.89 -6.27 22.40
C GLU A 122 17.96 -5.69 21.33
N GLN A 123 17.08 -4.78 21.73
CA GLN A 123 16.22 -4.05 20.81
C GLN A 123 17.04 -3.28 19.79
N LYS A 124 18.06 -2.54 20.25
CA LYS A 124 18.97 -1.82 19.36
C LYS A 124 19.71 -2.75 18.42
N ALA A 125 20.23 -3.87 18.91
CA ALA A 125 20.94 -4.84 18.07
C ALA A 125 20.03 -5.46 17.00
N ALA A 126 18.75 -5.72 17.31
CA ALA A 126 17.76 -6.20 16.35
C ALA A 126 17.47 -5.15 15.26
N LEU A 127 17.30 -3.90 15.65
CA LEU A 127 17.11 -2.77 14.71
C LEU A 127 18.33 -2.56 13.83
N ASP A 128 19.53 -2.55 14.41
CA ASP A 128 20.78 -2.39 13.66
C ASP A 128 20.99 -3.51 12.60
N ALA A 129 20.49 -4.72 12.86
CA ALA A 129 20.54 -5.83 11.91
C ALA A 129 19.52 -5.67 10.74
N LEU A 130 18.43 -4.95 10.93
CA LEU A 130 17.43 -4.67 9.90
C LEU A 130 17.86 -3.52 8.96
N LEU A 131 18.64 -2.57 9.45
CA LEU A 131 19.02 -1.36 8.71
C LEU A 131 19.64 -1.66 7.32
N PRO A 132 20.68 -2.51 7.18
CA PRO A 132 21.29 -2.76 5.88
C PRO A 132 20.30 -3.40 4.88
N LEU A 133 19.41 -4.26 5.36
CA LEU A 133 18.42 -4.94 4.52
C LEU A 133 17.43 -3.98 3.93
N GLN A 134 16.87 -3.08 4.75
CA GLN A 134 15.95 -2.06 4.25
C GLN A 134 16.64 -1.04 3.34
N ARG A 135 17.88 -0.66 3.66
CA ARG A 135 18.63 0.22 2.79
C ARG A 135 18.83 -0.36 1.39
N GLU A 136 19.13 -1.65 1.27
CA GLU A 136 19.27 -2.33 -0.03
C GLU A 136 17.97 -2.30 -0.83
N ASP A 137 16.83 -2.56 -0.19
CA ASP A 137 15.52 -2.47 -0.82
C ASP A 137 15.23 -1.06 -1.34
N PHE A 138 15.51 -0.03 -0.55
CA PHE A 138 15.32 1.36 -0.98
C PHE A 138 16.27 1.77 -2.09
N VAL A 139 17.52 1.29 -2.10
CA VAL A 139 18.46 1.51 -3.21
C VAL A 139 17.89 0.95 -4.51
N ALA A 140 17.31 -0.26 -4.47
CA ALA A 140 16.71 -0.89 -5.64
C ALA A 140 15.49 -0.11 -6.14
N ILE A 141 14.55 0.23 -5.24
CA ILE A 141 13.31 0.93 -5.59
C ILE A 141 13.58 2.35 -6.09
N PHE A 142 14.39 3.13 -5.39
CA PHE A 142 14.75 4.50 -5.81
C PHE A 142 15.55 4.46 -7.12
N GLY A 143 16.38 3.43 -7.31
CA GLY A 143 17.13 3.23 -8.55
C GLY A 143 16.24 2.97 -9.75
N ALA A 144 15.17 2.18 -9.58
CA ALA A 144 14.16 1.93 -10.62
C ALA A 144 13.34 3.19 -10.95
N MET A 145 13.14 4.06 -9.95
CA MET A 145 12.39 5.32 -10.07
C MET A 145 13.27 6.56 -10.20
N ASP A 146 14.48 6.41 -10.72
CA ASP A 146 15.42 7.53 -10.89
C ASP A 146 14.77 8.75 -11.52
N GLY A 147 14.87 9.92 -10.85
CA GLY A 147 14.25 11.19 -11.24
C GLY A 147 12.75 11.32 -10.88
N LEU A 148 12.11 10.29 -10.36
CA LEU A 148 10.69 10.28 -10.00
C LEU A 148 10.49 10.17 -8.48
N PRO A 149 9.39 10.75 -7.95
CA PRO A 149 9.11 10.68 -6.51
C PRO A 149 8.74 9.26 -6.06
N VAL A 150 9.19 8.92 -4.85
CA VAL A 150 8.86 7.64 -4.19
C VAL A 150 8.36 7.93 -2.78
N THR A 151 7.07 7.75 -2.57
CA THR A 151 6.44 7.88 -1.25
C THR A 151 6.57 6.56 -0.49
N VAL A 152 7.40 6.57 0.55
CA VAL A 152 7.63 5.42 1.42
C VAL A 152 6.76 5.56 2.66
N ARG A 153 5.83 4.63 2.86
CA ARG A 153 5.06 4.54 4.09
C ARG A 153 5.89 3.83 5.16
N LEU A 154 6.07 4.46 6.30
CA LEU A 154 6.67 3.79 7.46
C LEU A 154 5.78 2.62 7.89
N ILE A 155 6.36 1.67 8.60
CA ILE A 155 5.68 0.41 8.97
C ILE A 155 4.30 0.68 9.60
N ASP A 156 3.29 0.01 9.07
CA ASP A 156 1.89 0.23 9.46
C ASP A 156 1.26 -0.94 10.23
N PRO A 157 1.40 -2.22 9.81
CA PRO A 157 0.76 -3.32 10.51
C PRO A 157 1.26 -3.50 11.94
N PRO A 158 0.42 -4.02 12.84
CA PRO A 158 0.84 -4.40 14.18
C PRO A 158 1.86 -5.53 14.14
N LEU A 159 2.77 -5.57 15.13
CA LEU A 159 3.89 -6.52 15.13
C LEU A 159 3.48 -7.98 15.12
N HIS A 160 2.31 -8.33 15.68
CA HIS A 160 1.86 -9.72 15.68
C HIS A 160 1.62 -10.29 14.27
N GLU A 161 1.38 -9.47 13.24
CA GLU A 161 1.26 -9.95 11.86
C GLU A 161 2.57 -10.54 11.31
N PHE A 162 3.70 -10.18 11.90
CA PHE A 162 4.99 -10.76 11.59
C PHE A 162 5.30 -12.03 12.39
N LEU A 163 4.41 -12.45 13.28
CA LEU A 163 4.56 -13.64 14.09
C LEU A 163 3.78 -14.83 13.52
N PRO A 164 4.12 -16.07 13.91
CA PRO A 164 3.34 -17.24 13.56
C PRO A 164 1.89 -17.14 14.06
N ASP A 165 0.98 -17.83 13.37
CA ASP A 165 -0.41 -17.92 13.80
C ASP A 165 -0.51 -18.52 15.23
N LEU A 166 -1.32 -17.89 16.07
CA LEU A 166 -1.48 -18.28 17.48
C LEU A 166 -1.97 -19.72 17.63
N THR A 167 -2.91 -20.14 16.80
CA THR A 167 -3.52 -21.48 16.85
C THR A 167 -2.52 -22.52 16.39
N GLU A 168 -1.86 -22.30 15.26
CA GLU A 168 -0.85 -23.22 14.72
C GLU A 168 0.31 -23.41 15.69
N LEU A 169 0.83 -22.32 16.26
CA LEU A 169 1.94 -22.37 17.23
C LEU A 169 1.51 -23.07 18.54
N SER A 170 0.30 -22.78 19.03
CA SER A 170 -0.26 -23.43 20.21
C SER A 170 -0.43 -24.93 20.03
N VAL A 171 -0.97 -25.36 18.87
CA VAL A 171 -1.14 -26.77 18.52
C VAL A 171 0.21 -27.47 18.38
N LYS A 172 1.17 -26.85 17.67
CA LYS A 172 2.54 -27.38 17.51
C LYS A 172 3.18 -27.66 18.86
N ILE A 173 3.12 -26.71 19.78
CA ILE A 173 3.69 -26.83 21.13
C ILE A 173 2.95 -27.90 21.96
N ALA A 174 1.61 -27.91 21.95
CA ALA A 174 0.83 -28.89 22.69
C ALA A 174 1.09 -30.33 22.20
N VAL A 175 1.19 -30.53 20.89
CA VAL A 175 1.53 -31.84 20.30
C VAL A 175 2.94 -32.27 20.67
N ALA A 176 3.93 -31.37 20.58
CA ALA A 176 5.31 -31.68 20.95
C ALA A 176 5.44 -32.03 22.43
N ASP A 177 4.78 -31.29 23.34
CA ASP A 177 4.73 -31.60 24.77
C ASP A 177 4.08 -32.96 25.06
N ALA A 178 2.98 -33.29 24.38
CA ALA A 178 2.32 -34.58 24.56
C ALA A 178 3.17 -35.76 24.05
N LEU A 179 3.89 -35.58 22.96
CA LEU A 179 4.80 -36.59 22.40
C LEU A 179 6.04 -36.76 23.31
N HIS A 180 6.60 -35.67 23.83
CA HIS A 180 7.71 -35.70 24.76
C HIS A 180 7.36 -36.48 26.04
N GLN A 181 6.19 -36.22 26.62
CA GLN A 181 5.69 -36.92 27.82
C GLN A 181 5.42 -38.41 27.58
N LYS A 182 4.92 -38.80 26.40
CA LYS A 182 4.52 -40.19 26.10
C LYS A 182 5.62 -41.06 25.53
N ALA A 183 6.50 -40.50 24.71
CA ALA A 183 7.45 -41.23 23.88
C ALA A 183 8.90 -40.79 24.05
N GLY A 184 9.21 -39.85 24.92
CA GLY A 184 10.57 -39.30 25.07
C GLY A 184 11.04 -38.51 23.83
N GLY A 185 10.10 -37.93 23.10
CA GLY A 185 10.38 -37.08 21.96
C GLY A 185 11.18 -35.82 22.31
N GLU A 186 11.53 -35.02 21.33
CA GLU A 186 12.26 -33.77 21.52
C GLU A 186 11.41 -32.77 22.32
N ALA A 187 11.99 -32.13 23.32
CA ALA A 187 11.31 -31.09 24.11
C ALA A 187 11.09 -29.84 23.26
N VAL A 188 9.99 -29.13 23.50
CA VAL A 188 9.73 -27.82 22.89
C VAL A 188 10.86 -26.86 23.25
N SER A 189 11.39 -26.14 22.27
CA SER A 189 12.46 -25.16 22.50
C SER A 189 11.96 -23.99 23.35
N ASP A 190 12.84 -23.43 24.17
CA ASP A 190 12.54 -22.22 24.95
C ASP A 190 12.17 -21.05 24.02
N LYS A 191 12.76 -20.99 22.83
CA LYS A 191 12.42 -20.02 21.80
C LYS A 191 10.96 -20.14 21.35
N ASP A 192 10.45 -21.35 21.05
CA ASP A 192 9.07 -21.54 20.62
C ASP A 192 8.08 -21.15 21.74
N ARG A 193 8.44 -21.40 23.01
CA ARG A 193 7.62 -20.97 24.16
C ARG A 193 7.61 -19.46 24.32
N ALA A 194 8.78 -18.81 24.28
CA ALA A 194 8.88 -17.36 24.33
C ALA A 194 8.11 -16.69 23.17
N LEU A 195 8.17 -17.29 21.99
CA LEU A 195 7.44 -16.81 20.82
C LEU A 195 5.91 -16.94 21.02
N LEU A 196 5.43 -18.06 21.57
CA LEU A 196 4.00 -18.23 21.89
C LEU A 196 3.54 -17.20 22.93
N ASP A 197 4.33 -16.94 23.94
CA ASP A 197 3.99 -15.94 24.97
C ASP A 197 3.98 -14.52 24.38
N ALA A 198 4.89 -14.21 23.45
CA ALA A 198 4.90 -12.94 22.71
C ALA A 198 3.65 -12.80 21.83
N VAL A 199 3.30 -13.85 21.05
CA VAL A 199 2.08 -13.85 20.22
C VAL A 199 0.84 -13.61 21.07
N ARG A 200 0.71 -14.31 22.21
CA ARG A 200 -0.43 -14.12 23.13
C ARG A 200 -0.49 -12.70 23.70
N ARG A 201 0.65 -12.13 24.07
CA ARG A 201 0.73 -10.79 24.64
C ARG A 201 0.38 -9.71 23.63
N LEU A 202 0.79 -9.90 22.35
CA LEU A 202 0.57 -8.93 21.28
C LEU A 202 -0.75 -9.13 20.52
N HIS A 203 -1.48 -10.23 20.82
CA HIS A 203 -2.76 -10.48 20.20
C HIS A 203 -3.79 -9.42 20.61
N GLU A 204 -4.32 -8.69 19.65
CA GLU A 204 -5.32 -7.65 19.83
C GLU A 204 -6.71 -8.15 19.43
N GLN A 205 -7.76 -7.69 20.10
CA GLN A 205 -9.16 -8.02 19.76
C GLN A 205 -9.58 -7.38 18.44
N ASN A 206 -9.08 -6.18 18.16
CA ASN A 206 -9.28 -5.46 16.92
C ASN A 206 -7.97 -4.79 16.46
N PRO A 207 -7.11 -5.51 15.74
CA PRO A 207 -5.81 -5.02 15.30
C PRO A 207 -5.88 -3.75 14.45
N MET A 208 -6.98 -3.57 13.69
CA MET A 208 -7.17 -2.41 12.83
C MET A 208 -7.23 -1.09 13.64
N LEU A 209 -7.78 -1.14 14.86
CA LEU A 209 -7.91 0.00 15.76
C LEU A 209 -6.85 0.02 16.89
N GLY A 210 -5.90 -0.90 16.86
CA GLY A 210 -4.95 -1.16 17.93
C GLY A 210 -3.59 -0.48 17.74
N LEU A 211 -2.54 -1.20 18.17
CA LEU A 211 -1.16 -0.73 18.17
C LEU A 211 -0.50 -0.98 16.80
N ARG A 212 -0.71 -0.07 15.89
CA ARG A 212 -0.15 -0.07 14.53
C ARG A 212 0.22 1.35 14.09
N GLY A 213 0.92 1.47 12.97
CA GLY A 213 1.24 2.74 12.33
C GLY A 213 2.01 3.68 13.25
N VAL A 214 1.64 4.95 13.28
CA VAL A 214 2.29 5.96 14.12
C VAL A 214 2.27 5.60 15.60
N ARG A 215 1.22 4.92 16.08
CA ARG A 215 1.13 4.49 17.48
C ARG A 215 2.25 3.51 17.83
N LEU A 216 2.51 2.55 16.92
CA LEU A 216 3.60 1.60 17.06
C LEU A 216 4.96 2.29 17.02
N GLY A 217 5.15 3.23 16.09
CA GLY A 217 6.38 4.00 15.97
C GLY A 217 6.70 4.84 17.20
N LEU A 218 5.68 5.37 17.89
CA LEU A 218 5.85 6.12 19.14
C LEU A 218 6.09 5.24 20.37
N VAL A 219 5.58 4.01 20.36
CA VAL A 219 5.71 3.07 21.51
C VAL A 219 7.00 2.26 21.45
N ILE A 220 7.54 2.00 20.25
CA ILE A 220 8.81 1.27 20.07
C ILE A 220 9.88 2.24 19.61
N PRO A 221 10.74 2.72 20.53
CA PRO A 221 11.80 3.66 20.19
C PRO A 221 12.75 3.09 19.11
N GLY A 222 13.10 3.92 18.15
CA GLY A 222 14.04 3.56 17.08
C GLY A 222 13.44 2.83 15.88
N LEU A 223 12.19 2.35 15.94
CA LEU A 223 11.58 1.61 14.82
C LEU A 223 11.41 2.51 13.57
N PHE A 224 10.80 3.68 13.72
CA PHE A 224 10.69 4.64 12.62
C PHE A 224 12.03 5.28 12.27
N ALA A 225 12.86 5.54 13.29
CA ALA A 225 14.21 6.07 13.11
C ALA A 225 15.07 5.20 12.20
N LEU A 226 15.02 3.87 12.38
CA LEU A 226 15.65 2.90 11.51
C LEU A 226 15.25 3.09 10.04
N GLN A 227 13.94 3.16 9.77
CA GLN A 227 13.40 3.28 8.42
C GLN A 227 13.78 4.60 7.76
N VAL A 228 13.67 5.71 8.50
CA VAL A 228 14.09 7.03 8.03
C VAL A 228 15.59 7.03 7.69
N ARG A 229 16.42 6.41 8.54
CA ARG A 229 17.85 6.30 8.29
C ARG A 229 18.15 5.46 7.04
N ALA A 230 17.47 4.33 6.86
CA ALA A 230 17.61 3.49 5.67
C ALA A 230 17.25 4.24 4.37
N ILE A 231 16.15 5.00 4.39
CA ILE A 231 15.72 5.86 3.28
C ILE A 231 16.79 6.91 2.96
N ALA A 232 17.27 7.62 3.99
CA ALA A 232 18.27 8.68 3.84
C ALA A 232 19.60 8.15 3.29
N GLU A 233 20.10 7.04 3.84
CA GLU A 233 21.35 6.41 3.39
C GLU A 233 21.27 5.90 1.95
N ALA A 234 20.15 5.25 1.58
CA ALA A 234 19.89 4.79 0.21
C ALA A 234 19.86 5.95 -0.78
N ALA A 235 19.15 7.02 -0.44
CA ALA A 235 19.07 8.21 -1.28
C ALA A 235 20.43 8.90 -1.42
N ALA A 236 21.18 9.04 -0.33
CA ALA A 236 22.54 9.61 -0.37
C ALA A 236 23.51 8.78 -1.21
N GLN A 237 23.43 7.45 -1.12
CA GLN A 237 24.23 6.55 -1.95
C GLN A 237 23.93 6.76 -3.44
N LEU A 238 22.67 6.71 -3.84
CA LEU A 238 22.27 6.88 -5.23
C LEU A 238 22.63 8.25 -5.79
N LYS A 239 22.54 9.30 -4.98
CA LYS A 239 22.97 10.64 -5.38
C LYS A 239 24.48 10.72 -5.62
N LYS A 240 25.30 10.01 -4.82
CA LYS A 240 26.74 9.86 -5.09
C LYS A 240 27.00 9.13 -6.39
N ASP A 241 26.15 8.18 -6.74
CA ASP A 241 26.23 7.40 -7.98
C ASP A 241 25.70 8.18 -9.20
N GLY A 242 25.35 9.47 -9.04
CA GLY A 242 24.91 10.35 -10.11
C GLY A 242 23.42 10.25 -10.46
N LYS A 243 22.62 9.59 -9.62
CA LYS A 243 21.16 9.51 -9.78
C LYS A 243 20.45 10.65 -9.03
N ASP A 244 19.16 10.79 -9.30
CA ASP A 244 18.29 11.83 -8.72
C ASP A 244 17.13 11.20 -7.88
N PRO A 245 17.42 10.57 -6.73
CA PRO A 245 16.38 10.00 -5.87
C PRO A 245 15.52 11.12 -5.27
N LYS A 246 14.20 10.90 -5.24
CA LYS A 246 13.21 11.83 -4.69
C LYS A 246 12.35 11.14 -3.62
N PRO A 247 12.91 10.86 -2.45
CA PRO A 247 12.18 10.19 -1.38
C PRO A 247 11.14 11.11 -0.74
N GLU A 248 10.00 10.52 -0.38
CA GLU A 248 8.94 11.14 0.40
C GLU A 248 8.60 10.18 1.54
N ILE A 249 8.67 10.65 2.78
CA ILE A 249 8.37 9.85 3.98
C ILE A 249 6.92 10.08 4.38
N MET A 250 6.14 9.02 4.44
CA MET A 250 4.73 9.05 4.80
C MET A 250 4.47 8.34 6.12
N VAL A 251 3.95 9.09 7.10
CA VAL A 251 3.59 8.56 8.41
C VAL A 251 2.16 8.03 8.36
N PRO A 252 1.92 6.71 8.63
CA PRO A 252 0.59 6.13 8.58
C PRO A 252 -0.20 6.39 9.86
N LEU A 253 -1.52 6.33 9.76
CA LEU A 253 -2.49 6.27 10.87
C LEU A 253 -2.48 7.49 11.82
N VAL A 254 -1.97 8.61 11.38
CA VAL A 254 -1.97 9.86 12.16
C VAL A 254 -3.41 10.29 12.45
N GLY A 255 -3.72 10.53 13.70
CA GLY A 255 -5.01 11.03 14.17
C GLY A 255 -4.93 12.42 14.82
N ALA A 256 -3.73 12.86 15.19
CA ALA A 256 -3.46 14.17 15.80
C ALA A 256 -2.14 14.75 15.29
N VAL A 257 -2.06 16.09 15.21
CA VAL A 257 -0.84 16.75 14.70
C VAL A 257 0.40 16.44 15.54
N GLN A 258 0.23 16.28 16.85
CA GLN A 258 1.33 15.97 17.78
C GLN A 258 2.03 14.65 17.46
N GLU A 259 1.30 13.64 16.97
CA GLU A 259 1.89 12.38 16.54
C GLU A 259 2.85 12.60 15.35
N LEU A 260 2.44 13.44 14.40
CA LEU A 260 3.25 13.77 13.24
C LEU A 260 4.44 14.67 13.61
N GLU A 261 4.24 15.64 14.49
CA GLU A 261 5.31 16.55 14.98
C GLU A 261 6.46 15.78 15.62
N ILE A 262 6.15 14.81 16.49
CA ILE A 262 7.18 13.98 17.16
C ILE A 262 7.98 13.16 16.13
N VAL A 263 7.29 12.50 15.21
CA VAL A 263 7.96 11.69 14.17
C VAL A 263 8.75 12.58 13.21
N ARG A 264 8.22 13.75 12.86
CA ARG A 264 8.89 14.71 11.97
C ARG A 264 10.19 15.22 12.58
N GLU A 265 10.16 15.65 13.86
CA GLU A 265 11.36 16.15 14.56
C GLU A 265 12.47 15.07 14.58
N GLU A 266 12.13 13.84 14.88
CA GLU A 266 13.09 12.73 14.82
C GLU A 266 13.62 12.50 13.41
N ALA A 267 12.72 12.47 12.42
CA ALA A 267 13.09 12.26 11.02
C ALA A 267 14.02 13.36 10.49
N GLU A 268 13.71 14.63 10.74
CA GLU A 268 14.54 15.77 10.32
C GLU A 268 15.94 15.69 10.93
N ARG A 269 16.05 15.31 12.20
CA ARG A 269 17.35 15.09 12.86
C ARG A 269 18.15 13.99 12.18
N ILE A 270 17.52 12.85 11.88
CA ILE A 270 18.19 11.72 11.21
C ILE A 270 18.63 12.09 9.80
N LEU A 271 17.79 12.79 9.04
CA LEU A 271 18.12 13.26 7.70
C LEU A 271 19.35 14.20 7.74
N ALA A 272 19.41 15.11 8.72
CA ALA A 272 20.55 16.00 8.92
C ALA A 272 21.82 15.23 9.32
N ASP A 273 21.71 14.24 10.22
CA ASP A 273 22.84 13.41 10.64
C ASP A 273 23.42 12.63 9.46
N VAL A 274 22.57 11.97 8.65
CA VAL A 274 23.01 11.23 7.46
C VAL A 274 23.63 12.18 6.42
N ALA A 275 23.06 13.37 6.20
CA ALA A 275 23.65 14.36 5.30
C ALA A 275 25.06 14.78 5.75
N LYS A 276 25.27 14.98 7.06
CA LYS A 276 26.57 15.29 7.64
C LYS A 276 27.56 14.13 7.52
N GLU A 277 27.13 12.91 7.82
CA GLU A 277 27.97 11.70 7.77
C GLU A 277 28.39 11.37 6.33
N THR A 278 27.47 11.53 5.38
CA THR A 278 27.71 11.16 3.98
C THR A 278 28.31 12.29 3.13
N GLY A 279 28.16 13.55 3.58
CA GLY A 279 28.47 14.75 2.81
C GLY A 279 27.50 15.01 1.66
N VAL A 280 26.32 14.37 1.68
CA VAL A 280 25.30 14.49 0.64
C VAL A 280 23.95 14.80 1.25
N GLU A 281 23.36 15.92 0.85
CA GLU A 281 22.01 16.31 1.21
C GLU A 281 21.03 15.86 0.12
N VAL A 282 19.96 15.18 0.52
CA VAL A 282 18.84 14.81 -0.35
C VAL A 282 17.57 15.44 0.20
N HIS A 283 16.91 16.23 -0.65
CA HIS A 283 15.62 16.81 -0.28
C HIS A 283 14.58 15.69 -0.12
N THR A 284 14.03 15.58 1.08
CA THR A 284 13.06 14.56 1.47
C THR A 284 11.83 15.22 2.05
N LEU A 285 10.67 15.02 1.44
CA LEU A 285 9.41 15.51 1.98
C LEU A 285 8.92 14.60 3.10
N ILE A 286 8.36 15.21 4.17
CA ILE A 286 7.72 14.47 5.26
C ILE A 286 6.24 14.84 5.29
N GLY A 287 5.39 13.83 5.14
CA GLY A 287 3.94 13.99 5.13
C GLY A 287 3.24 12.82 5.82
N THR A 288 1.95 12.77 5.65
CA THR A 288 1.14 11.76 6.33
C THR A 288 0.07 11.16 5.44
N MET A 289 -0.36 9.95 5.80
CA MET A 289 -1.58 9.37 5.30
C MET A 289 -2.78 9.98 6.04
N ILE A 290 -3.82 10.37 5.30
CA ILE A 290 -5.12 10.74 5.85
C ILE A 290 -6.04 9.53 5.65
N GLU A 291 -6.25 8.77 6.71
CA GLU A 291 -6.99 7.51 6.67
C GLU A 291 -7.85 7.27 7.91
N VAL A 292 -7.67 8.10 8.94
CA VAL A 292 -8.52 8.13 10.12
C VAL A 292 -9.53 9.25 9.95
N PRO A 293 -10.84 9.04 10.14
CA PRO A 293 -11.85 10.08 9.99
C PRO A 293 -11.54 11.36 10.81
N ARG A 294 -11.01 11.20 12.02
CA ARG A 294 -10.55 12.33 12.84
C ARG A 294 -9.47 13.16 12.14
N ALA A 295 -8.53 12.51 11.47
CA ALA A 295 -7.46 13.20 10.73
C ALA A 295 -8.05 14.05 9.60
N ALA A 296 -9.04 13.54 8.86
CA ALA A 296 -9.74 14.29 7.83
C ALA A 296 -10.46 15.52 8.38
N MET A 297 -11.08 15.38 9.56
CA MET A 297 -11.79 16.47 10.25
C MET A 297 -10.88 17.49 10.93
N THR A 298 -9.61 17.21 11.10
CA THR A 298 -8.60 18.11 11.70
C THR A 298 -7.41 18.35 10.78
N ALA A 299 -7.64 18.20 9.48
CA ALA A 299 -6.60 18.27 8.46
C ALA A 299 -5.87 19.60 8.42
N GLY A 300 -6.55 20.70 8.73
CA GLY A 300 -5.92 22.01 8.86
C GLY A 300 -4.81 22.04 9.90
N GLN A 301 -5.02 21.40 11.06
CA GLN A 301 -3.99 21.29 12.10
C GLN A 301 -2.84 20.37 11.65
N ILE A 302 -3.16 19.23 11.04
CA ILE A 302 -2.16 18.28 10.57
C ILE A 302 -1.28 18.88 9.46
N ALA A 303 -1.84 19.76 8.62
CA ALA A 303 -1.13 20.46 7.56
C ALA A 303 -0.05 21.43 8.08
N GLU A 304 -0.08 21.83 9.37
CA GLU A 304 0.99 22.62 9.98
C GLU A 304 2.32 21.83 10.00
N ALA A 305 2.24 20.50 10.20
CA ALA A 305 3.39 19.61 10.28
C ALA A 305 3.63 18.77 9.00
N ALA A 306 2.68 18.69 8.06
CA ALA A 306 2.79 17.88 6.86
C ALA A 306 3.14 18.70 5.63
N GLU A 307 4.04 18.18 4.78
CA GLU A 307 4.36 18.75 3.46
C GLU A 307 3.51 18.16 2.35
N PHE A 308 2.92 17.00 2.59
CA PHE A 308 1.94 16.37 1.70
C PHE A 308 0.93 15.52 2.48
N PHE A 309 -0.23 15.30 1.87
CA PHE A 309 -1.22 14.31 2.27
C PHE A 309 -1.35 13.22 1.22
N SER A 310 -1.58 11.99 1.65
CA SER A 310 -2.04 10.90 0.80
C SER A 310 -3.24 10.22 1.46
N PHE A 311 -4.38 10.17 0.78
CA PHE A 311 -5.56 9.50 1.32
C PHE A 311 -5.39 7.98 1.27
N GLY A 312 -5.43 7.33 2.44
CA GLY A 312 -5.56 5.89 2.59
C GLY A 312 -7.03 5.51 2.59
N THR A 313 -7.66 5.51 1.42
CA THR A 313 -9.11 5.37 1.31
C THR A 313 -9.64 4.01 1.72
N ASN A 314 -8.81 2.97 1.78
CA ASN A 314 -9.21 1.66 2.30
C ASN A 314 -9.54 1.77 3.80
N ASP A 315 -8.60 2.24 4.62
CA ASP A 315 -8.81 2.45 6.06
C ASP A 315 -9.85 3.54 6.34
N LEU A 316 -9.84 4.62 5.58
CA LEU A 316 -10.83 5.69 5.72
C LEU A 316 -12.26 5.18 5.47
N THR A 317 -12.44 4.29 4.48
CA THR A 317 -13.71 3.64 4.19
C THR A 317 -14.12 2.69 5.33
N GLN A 318 -13.20 1.84 5.78
CA GLN A 318 -13.46 0.92 6.89
C GLN A 318 -13.90 1.67 8.15
N MET A 319 -13.16 2.69 8.55
CA MET A 319 -13.47 3.46 9.75
C MET A 319 -14.69 4.36 9.59
N GLY A 320 -14.90 4.89 8.39
CA GLY A 320 -16.06 5.74 8.09
C GLY A 320 -17.39 4.99 8.08
N TRP A 321 -17.41 3.79 7.53
CA TRP A 321 -18.55 2.89 7.52
C TRP A 321 -18.66 2.05 8.81
N GLY A 322 -17.60 1.93 9.60
CA GLY A 322 -17.51 1.01 10.72
C GLY A 322 -17.47 -0.46 10.26
N PHE A 323 -16.85 -0.74 9.12
CA PHE A 323 -16.73 -2.07 8.52
C PHE A 323 -15.30 -2.59 8.65
N SER A 324 -15.16 -3.86 9.02
CA SER A 324 -13.96 -4.64 8.73
C SER A 324 -14.16 -5.29 7.37
N ARG A 325 -13.32 -4.95 6.38
CA ARG A 325 -13.46 -5.43 5.01
C ARG A 325 -13.56 -6.95 4.93
N ASP A 326 -12.60 -7.62 5.57
CA ASP A 326 -12.50 -9.08 5.52
C ASP A 326 -13.71 -9.78 6.16
N ASP A 327 -14.28 -9.17 7.21
CA ASP A 327 -15.45 -9.74 7.88
C ASP A 327 -16.75 -9.49 7.12
N VAL A 328 -16.93 -8.27 6.57
CA VAL A 328 -18.22 -7.90 5.97
C VAL A 328 -18.44 -8.44 4.57
N GLU A 329 -17.38 -8.60 3.77
CA GLU A 329 -17.48 -9.15 2.40
C GLU A 329 -18.07 -10.55 2.40
N GLY A 330 -17.64 -11.41 3.33
CA GLY A 330 -18.15 -12.77 3.50
C GLY A 330 -19.48 -12.88 4.26
N ALA A 331 -19.84 -11.87 5.05
CA ALA A 331 -20.99 -11.95 5.96
C ALA A 331 -22.30 -11.38 5.37
N PHE A 332 -22.31 -10.13 4.94
CA PHE A 332 -23.56 -9.46 4.56
C PHE A 332 -23.50 -8.53 3.35
N PHE A 333 -22.35 -8.33 2.70
CA PHE A 333 -22.23 -7.38 1.57
C PHE A 333 -23.17 -7.70 0.42
N SER A 334 -23.27 -8.97 0.02
CA SER A 334 -24.18 -9.40 -1.03
C SER A 334 -25.63 -8.99 -0.69
N ARG A 335 -26.01 -9.16 0.57
CA ARG A 335 -27.35 -8.76 1.01
C ARG A 335 -27.57 -7.26 0.96
N TYR A 336 -26.57 -6.45 1.31
CA TYR A 336 -26.64 -4.99 1.24
C TYR A 336 -26.79 -4.49 -0.21
N ILE A 337 -26.11 -5.12 -1.15
CA ILE A 337 -26.29 -4.85 -2.59
C ILE A 337 -27.72 -5.23 -3.03
N ASP A 338 -28.18 -6.44 -2.68
CA ASP A 338 -29.50 -6.94 -3.05
C ASP A 338 -30.65 -6.06 -2.56
N VAL A 339 -30.54 -5.48 -1.37
CA VAL A 339 -31.57 -4.60 -0.78
C VAL A 339 -31.33 -3.13 -1.11
N GLY A 340 -30.29 -2.80 -1.87
CA GLY A 340 -30.05 -1.45 -2.38
C GLY A 340 -29.51 -0.47 -1.34
N VAL A 341 -28.78 -0.93 -0.30
CA VAL A 341 -28.06 -0.03 0.64
C VAL A 341 -26.93 0.69 -0.10
N PHE A 342 -26.23 -0.02 -0.97
CA PHE A 342 -25.31 0.56 -1.95
C PHE A 342 -25.37 -0.25 -3.27
N GLY A 343 -25.12 0.43 -4.40
CA GLY A 343 -25.14 -0.21 -5.72
C GLY A 343 -23.84 -0.92 -6.07
N VAL A 344 -22.71 -0.44 -5.56
CA VAL A 344 -21.35 -0.98 -5.75
C VAL A 344 -20.67 -0.99 -4.39
N SER A 345 -19.76 -1.92 -4.17
CA SER A 345 -18.99 -1.99 -2.93
C SER A 345 -18.24 -0.67 -2.69
N PRO A 346 -18.36 -0.07 -1.49
CA PRO A 346 -17.60 1.14 -1.15
C PRO A 346 -16.09 0.90 -1.06
N PHE A 347 -15.62 -0.33 -1.15
CA PHE A 347 -14.21 -0.69 -1.29
C PHE A 347 -13.73 -0.76 -2.73
N GLU A 348 -14.65 -0.85 -3.69
CA GLU A 348 -14.36 -0.84 -5.12
C GLU A 348 -14.41 0.58 -5.69
N THR A 349 -15.54 1.25 -5.49
CA THR A 349 -15.75 2.64 -5.90
C THR A 349 -15.95 3.51 -4.66
N LEU A 350 -15.31 4.67 -4.62
CA LEU A 350 -15.36 5.57 -3.48
C LEU A 350 -16.79 5.99 -3.17
N ASP A 351 -17.21 5.84 -1.92
CA ASP A 351 -18.43 6.45 -1.39
C ASP A 351 -18.30 7.99 -1.41
N ALA A 352 -18.78 8.61 -2.48
CA ALA A 352 -18.65 10.04 -2.70
C ALA A 352 -19.46 10.89 -1.70
N GLU A 353 -20.55 10.35 -1.14
CA GLU A 353 -21.44 11.06 -0.22
C GLU A 353 -20.92 11.09 1.21
N GLY A 354 -20.34 9.98 1.69
CA GLY A 354 -19.78 9.85 3.03
C GLY A 354 -18.27 10.10 3.04
N ILE A 355 -17.50 9.13 2.54
CA ILE A 355 -16.03 9.18 2.56
C ILE A 355 -15.51 10.32 1.69
N GLY A 356 -16.11 10.54 0.53
CA GLY A 356 -15.77 11.66 -0.35
C GLY A 356 -15.94 13.02 0.30
N ARG A 357 -16.90 13.17 1.23
CA ARG A 357 -17.04 14.39 2.01
C ARG A 357 -15.88 14.62 2.96
N LEU A 358 -15.39 13.56 3.62
CA LEU A 358 -14.17 13.63 4.45
C LEU A 358 -12.94 14.05 3.61
N VAL A 359 -12.81 13.49 2.42
CA VAL A 359 -11.75 13.86 1.47
C VAL A 359 -11.81 15.35 1.14
N LYS A 360 -12.99 15.88 0.79
CA LYS A 360 -13.16 17.30 0.44
C LYS A 360 -12.82 18.22 1.60
N ILE A 361 -13.28 17.91 2.82
CA ILE A 361 -12.97 18.67 4.04
C ILE A 361 -11.44 18.72 4.24
N ALA A 362 -10.77 17.57 4.14
CA ALA A 362 -9.34 17.51 4.36
C ALA A 362 -8.52 18.26 3.28
N VAL A 363 -8.97 18.25 2.02
CA VAL A 363 -8.34 19.04 0.95
C VAL A 363 -8.50 20.54 1.20
N GLU A 364 -9.71 20.96 1.53
CA GLU A 364 -10.03 22.39 1.75
C GLU A 364 -9.27 22.93 2.96
N GLU A 365 -9.39 22.28 4.12
CA GLU A 365 -8.73 22.72 5.35
C GLU A 365 -7.21 22.61 5.27
N GLY A 366 -6.68 21.52 4.69
CA GLY A 366 -5.26 21.33 4.51
C GLY A 366 -4.63 22.44 3.67
N ARG A 367 -5.26 22.80 2.54
CA ARG A 367 -4.79 23.89 1.68
C ARG A 367 -5.07 25.29 2.23
N ALA A 368 -6.07 25.46 3.07
CA ALA A 368 -6.26 26.72 3.79
C ALA A 368 -5.06 27.00 4.73
N THR A 369 -4.52 25.98 5.38
CA THR A 369 -3.32 26.10 6.22
C THR A 369 -2.03 26.16 5.40
N ARG A 370 -1.88 25.27 4.41
CA ARG A 370 -0.70 25.19 3.54
C ARG A 370 -1.13 25.21 2.07
N PRO A 371 -1.15 26.37 1.41
CA PRO A 371 -1.62 26.50 0.01
C PRO A 371 -0.87 25.62 -0.99
N THR A 372 0.39 25.30 -0.71
CA THR A 372 1.24 24.43 -1.56
C THR A 372 1.22 22.97 -1.17
N LEU A 373 0.30 22.56 -0.29
CA LEU A 373 0.17 21.17 0.17
C LEU A 373 -0.11 20.26 -1.01
N LYS A 374 0.81 19.32 -1.25
CA LYS A 374 0.63 18.27 -2.26
C LYS A 374 -0.32 17.22 -1.70
N ILE A 375 -1.32 16.84 -2.47
CA ILE A 375 -2.37 15.92 -2.02
C ILE A 375 -2.59 14.82 -3.06
N GLY A 376 -2.50 13.58 -2.64
CA GLY A 376 -2.80 12.42 -3.46
C GLY A 376 -3.66 11.39 -2.77
N VAL A 377 -3.88 10.27 -3.45
CA VAL A 377 -4.56 9.08 -2.94
C VAL A 377 -3.76 7.85 -3.30
N CYS A 378 -3.69 6.89 -2.41
CA CYS A 378 -3.01 5.62 -2.64
C CYS A 378 -3.84 4.38 -2.29
N GLY A 379 -5.08 4.54 -1.81
CA GLY A 379 -6.03 3.45 -1.68
C GLY A 379 -6.43 2.85 -3.03
N GLU A 380 -7.10 1.71 -3.03
CA GLU A 380 -7.49 0.99 -4.25
C GLU A 380 -8.37 1.84 -5.20
N HIS A 381 -9.11 2.80 -4.65
CA HIS A 381 -9.92 3.75 -5.41
C HIS A 381 -9.09 4.63 -6.38
N GLY A 382 -7.77 4.75 -6.18
CA GLY A 382 -6.90 5.50 -7.09
C GLY A 382 -6.81 4.94 -8.50
N GLY A 383 -7.25 3.70 -8.73
CA GLY A 383 -7.32 3.05 -10.03
C GLY A 383 -8.75 2.82 -10.54
N ASP A 384 -9.77 3.20 -9.78
CA ASP A 384 -11.17 3.08 -10.18
C ASP A 384 -11.62 4.29 -11.00
N PRO A 385 -12.24 4.08 -12.18
CA PRO A 385 -12.65 5.15 -13.09
C PRO A 385 -13.47 6.27 -12.45
N GLU A 386 -14.56 5.94 -11.76
CA GLU A 386 -15.45 6.93 -11.13
C GLU A 386 -14.75 7.68 -10.00
N SER A 387 -13.95 6.95 -9.21
CA SER A 387 -13.17 7.54 -8.11
C SER A 387 -12.10 8.50 -8.63
N VAL A 388 -11.44 8.22 -9.77
CA VAL A 388 -10.48 9.12 -10.40
C VAL A 388 -11.15 10.44 -10.79
N HIS A 389 -12.36 10.40 -11.37
CA HIS A 389 -13.14 11.60 -11.65
C HIS A 389 -13.46 12.39 -10.38
N PHE A 390 -13.87 11.69 -9.31
CA PHE A 390 -14.10 12.33 -8.02
C PHE A 390 -12.84 13.04 -7.51
N PHE A 391 -11.67 12.38 -7.52
CA PHE A 391 -10.41 12.96 -7.05
C PHE A 391 -9.95 14.15 -7.90
N HIS A 392 -10.21 14.12 -9.19
CA HIS A 392 -9.98 15.27 -10.07
C HIS A 392 -10.79 16.49 -9.60
N HIS A 393 -12.11 16.31 -9.37
CA HIS A 393 -13.00 17.39 -8.93
C HIS A 393 -12.74 17.84 -7.50
N ALA A 394 -12.32 16.92 -6.62
CA ALA A 394 -11.90 17.25 -5.25
C ALA A 394 -10.58 18.03 -5.20
N GLY A 395 -9.87 18.14 -6.33
CA GLY A 395 -8.67 18.96 -6.44
C GLY A 395 -7.38 18.27 -6.01
N LEU A 396 -7.30 16.93 -5.99
CA LEU A 396 -6.05 16.22 -5.73
C LEU A 396 -5.01 16.50 -6.82
N ASP A 397 -3.75 16.31 -6.49
CA ASP A 397 -2.62 16.49 -7.43
C ASP A 397 -2.29 15.20 -8.17
N TYR A 398 -2.47 14.04 -7.53
CA TYR A 398 -2.21 12.73 -8.14
C TYR A 398 -3.11 11.64 -7.59
N VAL A 399 -3.26 10.57 -8.37
CA VAL A 399 -3.79 9.28 -7.93
C VAL A 399 -2.69 8.23 -8.01
N SER A 400 -2.75 7.20 -7.17
CA SER A 400 -1.79 6.10 -7.16
C SER A 400 -2.54 4.77 -7.12
N CYS A 401 -2.15 3.83 -7.97
CA CYS A 401 -2.82 2.55 -8.13
C CYS A 401 -1.81 1.43 -8.44
N SER A 402 -2.29 0.18 -8.45
CA SER A 402 -1.45 -0.94 -8.86
C SER A 402 -0.90 -0.75 -10.28
N PRO A 403 0.28 -1.32 -10.62
CA PRO A 403 0.92 -1.09 -11.92
C PRO A 403 0.00 -1.34 -13.12
N PHE A 404 -0.80 -2.41 -13.09
CA PHE A 404 -1.71 -2.76 -14.19
C PHE A 404 -2.90 -1.79 -14.37
N ARG A 405 -3.22 -1.00 -13.35
CA ARG A 405 -4.27 0.03 -13.43
C ARG A 405 -3.75 1.38 -13.92
N VAL A 406 -2.44 1.60 -13.99
CA VAL A 406 -1.83 2.87 -14.44
C VAL A 406 -2.37 3.33 -15.79
N PRO A 407 -2.46 2.49 -16.85
CA PRO A 407 -3.01 2.95 -18.14
C PRO A 407 -4.45 3.42 -18.04
N VAL A 408 -5.30 2.73 -17.27
CA VAL A 408 -6.70 3.12 -17.06
C VAL A 408 -6.79 4.42 -16.28
N ALA A 409 -6.02 4.57 -15.22
CA ALA A 409 -5.99 5.81 -14.42
C ALA A 409 -5.52 7.02 -15.26
N ARG A 410 -4.55 6.85 -16.18
CA ARG A 410 -4.11 7.90 -17.14
C ARG A 410 -5.25 8.31 -18.06
N LEU A 411 -5.98 7.33 -18.60
CA LEU A 411 -7.13 7.58 -19.47
C LEU A 411 -8.22 8.36 -18.73
N GLU A 412 -8.62 7.89 -17.55
CA GLU A 412 -9.70 8.48 -16.76
C GLU A 412 -9.34 9.86 -16.21
N ALA A 413 -8.08 10.08 -15.83
CA ALA A 413 -7.60 11.41 -15.46
C ALA A 413 -7.69 12.41 -16.63
N GLY A 414 -7.44 11.96 -17.85
CA GLY A 414 -7.63 12.77 -19.07
C GLY A 414 -9.11 13.06 -19.36
N ARG A 415 -9.96 12.06 -19.21
CA ARG A 415 -11.42 12.20 -19.37
C ARG A 415 -11.98 13.21 -18.36
N ALA A 416 -11.65 13.05 -17.09
CA ALA A 416 -12.09 13.95 -16.04
C ALA A 416 -11.70 15.42 -16.29
N ALA A 417 -10.51 15.65 -16.83
CA ALA A 417 -10.06 17.00 -17.19
C ALA A 417 -10.86 17.58 -18.38
N LEU A 418 -11.22 16.77 -19.37
CA LEU A 418 -12.02 17.19 -20.52
C LEU A 418 -13.47 17.49 -20.12
N GLU A 419 -14.07 16.69 -19.27
CA GLU A 419 -15.42 16.90 -18.74
C GLU A 419 -15.48 18.20 -17.92
N ALA A 420 -14.52 18.43 -17.04
CA ALA A 420 -14.41 19.66 -16.26
C ALA A 420 -14.25 20.92 -17.12
N ALA A 421 -13.60 20.80 -18.29
CA ALA A 421 -13.45 21.89 -19.25
C ALA A 421 -14.70 22.14 -20.12
N GLY A 422 -15.76 21.35 -19.97
CA GLY A 422 -16.97 21.43 -20.79
C GLY A 422 -16.76 20.99 -22.25
N SER A 423 -15.69 20.25 -22.51
CA SER A 423 -15.30 19.79 -23.85
C SER A 423 -15.68 18.32 -24.10
N ASP A 424 -16.74 17.83 -23.45
CA ASP A 424 -17.36 16.56 -23.81
C ASP A 424 -18.05 16.72 -25.18
N SER A 425 -17.23 16.72 -26.23
CA SER A 425 -17.72 16.64 -27.59
C SER A 425 -18.05 15.18 -27.88
N ARG A 426 -19.31 14.85 -27.83
CA ARG A 426 -19.85 13.61 -28.38
C ARG A 426 -19.57 13.47 -29.87
#